data_c145659aee32eb92a0294827128c88fd
#
_entry.id   c145659aee32eb92a0294827128c88fd
#
_cell.length_a   1.000
_cell.length_b   1.000
_cell.length_c   1.000
_cell.angle_alpha   90.00
_cell.angle_beta   90.00
_cell.angle_gamma   90.00
#
_symmetry.space_group_name_H-M   'P 1'
#
loop_
_entity.id
_entity.type
_entity.pdbx_description
1 polymer ?
#
loop_
_entity_poly.entity_id
_entity_poly.type
_entity_poly.pdbx_seq_one_letter_code
_entity_poly.pdbx_strand_id
1 'polypeptide(L)'
;MVIRGESSYQNVHPEFFYSSTMHGDEVTGYVMMLRLIDTLLHGYGTNTQYTELINTVDIYINPLANPDGTYFYSNNTIQGSMRYNANYVDLNRNFPDPFGTDPLDSLQLENTAMINYVGDHNFRMSANLHGGSEVMNYPWDSFTSLENPHPNSDWWQEVCKRFVDTSRTYNNNHFRDVTSSGYIAGGDWYVIPNGRQDYMNYYHNCLEMTMELSTDKKLNSDELPEYWRFLQHSLVNYIEEVRHLNNGTQGIGVADQRPLKVYPNPTRDKLLLSEAPTHEVQVFNMQGQRVLLLPTGTRLVDLSTLPGGIYMLRSGSHTAKVVKQ
;
A
#
# COMPACT_ATOMS: atom_id res chain seq x y z
N MET A 1 4.60 13.37 -6.01
CA MET A 1 5.90 13.49 -6.73
C MET A 1 6.22 12.16 -7.38
N VAL A 2 6.70 12.19 -8.62
CA VAL A 2 7.22 10.99 -9.30
C VAL A 2 8.66 11.27 -9.69
N ILE A 3 9.56 10.33 -9.39
CA ILE A 3 10.98 10.36 -9.77
C ILE A 3 11.24 9.16 -10.65
N ARG A 4 11.68 9.41 -11.89
CA ARG A 4 11.99 8.38 -12.88
C ARG A 4 13.07 8.87 -13.84
N GLY A 5 13.88 7.95 -14.34
CA GLY A 5 14.87 8.24 -15.35
C GLY A 5 14.28 8.27 -16.76
N GLU A 6 15.06 8.76 -17.72
CA GLU A 6 14.64 8.83 -19.14
C GLU A 6 14.37 7.42 -19.74
N SER A 7 15.02 6.39 -19.22
CA SER A 7 14.82 4.99 -19.65
C SER A 7 13.39 4.48 -19.38
N SER A 8 12.67 5.05 -18.43
CA SER A 8 11.26 4.68 -18.13
C SER A 8 10.31 4.91 -19.31
N TYR A 9 10.65 5.79 -20.23
CA TYR A 9 9.86 6.01 -21.46
C TYR A 9 10.03 4.89 -22.49
N GLN A 10 11.05 4.05 -22.34
CA GLN A 10 11.38 2.97 -23.27
C GLN A 10 11.14 1.58 -22.66
N ASN A 11 11.15 1.45 -21.34
CA ASN A 11 11.04 0.20 -20.61
C ASN A 11 9.99 0.31 -19.50
N VAL A 12 9.30 -0.79 -19.22
CA VAL A 12 8.40 -0.89 -18.07
C VAL A 12 9.23 -1.14 -16.82
N HIS A 13 9.29 -0.17 -15.94
CA HIS A 13 9.95 -0.29 -14.64
C HIS A 13 8.95 -0.73 -13.56
N PRO A 14 9.40 -1.43 -12.51
CA PRO A 14 8.55 -1.66 -11.34
C PRO A 14 8.23 -0.33 -10.65
N GLU A 15 6.98 -0.17 -10.23
CA GLU A 15 6.52 0.99 -9.49
C GLU A 15 6.68 0.76 -7.99
N PHE A 16 7.24 1.74 -7.30
CA PHE A 16 7.40 1.78 -5.85
C PHE A 16 6.70 3.01 -5.27
N PHE A 17 6.04 2.89 -4.10
CA PHE A 17 5.29 3.97 -3.51
C PHE A 17 5.59 4.19 -2.03
N TYR A 18 6.03 5.39 -1.68
CA TYR A 18 6.03 5.90 -0.31
C TYR A 18 4.87 6.86 -0.08
N SER A 19 4.20 6.70 1.04
CA SER A 19 3.22 7.67 1.54
C SER A 19 3.47 7.94 3.02
N SER A 20 3.24 9.16 3.47
CA SER A 20 3.51 9.60 4.83
C SER A 20 2.39 10.47 5.36
N THR A 21 2.32 10.57 6.67
CA THR A 21 1.49 11.54 7.40
C THR A 21 -0.01 11.37 7.10
N MET A 22 -0.45 10.13 7.04
CA MET A 22 -1.87 9.76 7.04
C MET A 22 -2.51 10.18 8.37
N HIS A 23 -1.83 10.00 9.50
CA HIS A 23 -2.14 10.68 10.73
C HIS A 23 -1.46 12.05 10.71
N GLY A 24 -2.26 13.12 10.74
CA GLY A 24 -1.75 14.46 10.51
C GLY A 24 -0.77 14.98 11.57
N ASP A 25 -0.73 14.36 12.74
CA ASP A 25 0.18 14.68 13.83
C ASP A 25 1.50 13.89 13.81
N GLU A 26 1.69 12.97 12.86
CA GLU A 26 2.88 12.12 12.71
C GLU A 26 3.77 12.65 11.57
N VAL A 27 4.50 13.73 11.84
CA VAL A 27 5.15 14.55 10.79
C VAL A 27 6.60 14.19 10.49
N THR A 28 7.21 13.26 11.24
CA THR A 28 8.59 12.82 10.96
C THR A 28 8.72 12.30 9.54
N GLY A 29 7.81 11.42 9.12
CA GLY A 29 7.81 10.86 7.76
C GLY A 29 7.67 11.92 6.68
N TYR A 30 6.90 13.00 6.91
CA TYR A 30 6.78 14.12 5.97
C TYR A 30 8.14 14.73 5.65
N VAL A 31 8.91 15.06 6.69
CA VAL A 31 10.25 15.65 6.52
C VAL A 31 11.22 14.66 5.88
N MET A 32 11.18 13.38 6.30
CA MET A 32 12.04 12.34 5.73
C MET A 32 11.78 12.17 4.23
N MET A 33 10.51 12.20 3.80
CA MET A 33 10.16 12.09 2.38
C MET A 33 10.62 13.30 1.56
N LEU A 34 10.51 14.51 2.08
CA LEU A 34 11.06 15.69 1.41
C LEU A 34 12.59 15.62 1.26
N ARG A 35 13.30 15.15 2.29
CA ARG A 35 14.75 14.94 2.24
C ARG A 35 15.14 13.81 1.28
N LEU A 36 14.34 12.74 1.22
CA LEU A 36 14.56 11.64 0.28
C LEU A 36 14.45 12.12 -1.18
N ILE A 37 13.42 12.89 -1.49
CA ILE A 37 13.26 13.52 -2.82
C ILE A 37 14.49 14.37 -3.17
N ASP A 38 14.88 15.27 -2.27
CA ASP A 38 16.04 16.14 -2.47
C ASP A 38 17.33 15.33 -2.68
N THR A 39 17.57 14.33 -1.84
CA THR A 39 18.76 13.49 -1.90
C THR A 39 18.84 12.67 -3.21
N LEU A 40 17.75 12.09 -3.64
CA LEU A 40 17.70 11.31 -4.89
C LEU A 40 17.95 12.21 -6.11
N LEU A 41 17.31 13.38 -6.15
CA LEU A 41 17.43 14.31 -7.27
C LEU A 41 18.83 14.92 -7.37
N HIS A 42 19.42 15.38 -6.25
CA HIS A 42 20.78 15.92 -6.24
C HIS A 42 21.85 14.87 -6.46
N GLY A 43 21.60 13.62 -6.08
CA GLY A 43 22.54 12.53 -6.27
C GLY A 43 22.49 11.92 -7.67
N TYR A 44 21.46 12.19 -8.46
CA TYR A 44 21.35 11.67 -9.83
C TYR A 44 22.52 12.14 -10.71
N GLY A 45 23.15 11.21 -11.42
CA GLY A 45 24.32 11.46 -12.25
C GLY A 45 25.66 11.56 -11.49
N THR A 46 25.65 11.64 -10.15
CA THR A 46 26.85 11.74 -9.31
C THR A 46 27.01 10.57 -8.34
N ASN A 47 25.92 10.06 -7.79
CA ASN A 47 25.90 8.86 -6.97
C ASN A 47 25.40 7.68 -7.82
N THR A 48 26.22 6.64 -7.96
CA THR A 48 25.92 5.46 -8.79
C THR A 48 24.65 4.75 -8.34
N GLN A 49 24.46 4.53 -7.02
CA GLN A 49 23.30 3.86 -6.46
C GLN A 49 22.00 4.62 -6.79
N TYR A 50 21.96 5.93 -6.56
CA TYR A 50 20.77 6.73 -6.82
C TYR A 50 20.47 6.84 -8.32
N THR A 51 21.51 6.94 -9.13
CA THR A 51 21.39 6.98 -10.59
C THR A 51 20.79 5.69 -11.13
N GLU A 52 21.32 4.54 -10.72
CA GLU A 52 20.79 3.23 -11.11
C GLU A 52 19.35 3.03 -10.61
N LEU A 53 19.07 3.40 -9.36
CA LEU A 53 17.74 3.28 -8.78
C LEU A 53 16.69 4.07 -9.58
N ILE A 54 16.97 5.34 -9.87
CA ILE A 54 16.08 6.22 -10.65
C ILE A 54 15.92 5.74 -12.09
N ASN A 55 16.95 5.12 -12.66
CA ASN A 55 16.90 4.59 -14.02
C ASN A 55 16.22 3.21 -14.14
N THR A 56 15.88 2.56 -13.03
CA THR A 56 15.36 1.19 -13.04
C THR A 56 14.08 1.00 -12.21
N VAL A 57 13.66 2.02 -11.46
CA VAL A 57 12.45 2.02 -10.64
C VAL A 57 11.70 3.33 -10.84
N ASP A 58 10.39 3.26 -11.05
CA ASP A 58 9.51 4.43 -11.02
C ASP A 58 9.11 4.68 -9.56
N ILE A 59 9.65 5.75 -8.96
CA ILE A 59 9.51 6.05 -7.54
C ILE A 59 8.44 7.11 -7.35
N TYR A 60 7.38 6.76 -6.63
CA TYR A 60 6.28 7.65 -6.29
C TYR A 60 6.35 8.01 -4.81
N ILE A 61 6.22 9.28 -4.50
CA ILE A 61 6.27 9.78 -3.11
C ILE A 61 5.12 10.73 -2.86
N ASN A 62 4.29 10.42 -1.86
CA ASN A 62 3.28 11.29 -1.27
C ASN A 62 3.71 11.70 0.14
N PRO A 63 4.37 12.84 0.33
CA PRO A 63 4.91 13.23 1.64
C PRO A 63 3.84 13.57 2.67
N LEU A 64 2.63 13.98 2.23
CA LEU A 64 1.59 14.52 3.10
C LEU A 64 0.22 14.04 2.63
N ALA A 65 -0.24 12.93 3.20
CA ALA A 65 -1.52 12.31 2.84
C ALA A 65 -2.73 12.97 3.51
N ASN A 66 -2.54 13.63 4.65
CA ASN A 66 -3.60 14.28 5.43
C ASN A 66 -3.22 15.73 5.75
N PRO A 67 -3.28 16.64 4.77
CA PRO A 67 -2.94 18.03 4.98
C PRO A 67 -3.87 18.73 5.99
N ASP A 68 -5.15 18.36 6.02
CA ASP A 68 -6.15 18.98 6.91
C ASP A 68 -5.88 18.62 8.38
N GLY A 69 -5.46 17.40 8.66
CA GLY A 69 -5.03 17.01 10.00
C GLY A 69 -3.71 17.66 10.41
N THR A 70 -2.75 17.74 9.47
CA THR A 70 -1.42 18.31 9.75
C THR A 70 -1.49 19.80 9.99
N TYR A 71 -2.23 20.52 9.19
CA TYR A 71 -2.37 21.98 9.26
C TYR A 71 -3.72 22.43 9.86
N PHE A 72 -4.24 21.62 10.79
CA PHE A 72 -5.59 21.77 11.34
C PHE A 72 -5.89 23.19 11.87
N TYR A 73 -4.94 23.78 12.57
CA TYR A 73 -5.12 25.13 13.14
C TYR A 73 -4.84 26.25 12.15
N SER A 74 -3.87 26.06 11.24
CA SER A 74 -3.40 27.13 10.35
C SER A 74 -2.49 26.56 9.27
N ASN A 75 -2.61 27.07 8.07
CA ASN A 75 -1.75 26.70 6.93
C ASN A 75 -0.25 27.07 7.11
N ASN A 76 0.09 27.78 8.20
CA ASN A 76 1.45 28.28 8.44
C ASN A 76 2.20 27.54 9.54
N THR A 77 1.58 26.57 10.21
CA THR A 77 2.19 25.85 11.33
C THR A 77 1.59 24.45 11.49
N ILE A 78 2.43 23.49 11.84
CA ILE A 78 2.01 22.14 12.26
C ILE A 78 1.66 22.09 13.76
N GLN A 79 1.76 23.21 14.47
CA GLN A 79 1.34 23.26 15.88
C GLN A 79 -0.17 23.08 15.97
N GLY A 80 -0.60 22.13 16.80
CA GLY A 80 -2.01 21.75 16.90
C GLY A 80 -2.47 20.77 15.82
N SER A 81 -1.55 20.16 15.07
CA SER A 81 -1.87 19.05 14.16
C SER A 81 -2.59 17.92 14.88
N MET A 82 -3.49 17.25 14.18
CA MET A 82 -4.37 16.19 14.68
C MET A 82 -4.10 14.86 13.96
N ARG A 83 -4.34 13.76 14.65
CA ARG A 83 -4.30 12.41 14.07
C ARG A 83 -5.30 12.29 12.90
N TYR A 84 -6.50 12.75 13.12
CA TYR A 84 -7.67 12.61 12.25
C TYR A 84 -7.67 13.60 11.07
N ASN A 85 -8.52 13.34 10.07
CA ASN A 85 -8.78 14.33 9.02
C ASN A 85 -9.74 15.45 9.50
N ALA A 86 -10.16 16.34 8.60
CA ALA A 86 -11.08 17.45 8.92
C ALA A 86 -12.44 16.98 9.46
N ASN A 87 -12.84 15.75 9.18
CA ASN A 87 -14.10 15.14 9.65
C ASN A 87 -13.91 14.35 10.95
N TYR A 88 -12.75 14.40 11.60
CA TYR A 88 -12.41 13.63 12.79
C TYR A 88 -12.41 12.12 12.57
N VAL A 89 -12.16 11.66 11.35
CA VAL A 89 -12.06 10.24 11.00
C VAL A 89 -10.59 9.81 10.97
N ASP A 90 -10.30 8.65 11.54
CA ASP A 90 -9.00 7.98 11.42
C ASP A 90 -8.87 7.36 10.03
N LEU A 91 -8.02 7.95 9.19
CA LEU A 91 -7.84 7.50 7.82
C LEU A 91 -7.25 6.07 7.73
N ASN A 92 -6.52 5.62 8.76
CA ASN A 92 -6.00 4.25 8.84
C ASN A 92 -6.99 3.26 9.51
N ARG A 93 -8.26 3.61 9.55
CA ARG A 93 -9.41 2.78 9.93
C ARG A 93 -10.55 2.92 8.92
N ASN A 94 -10.24 3.45 7.73
CA ASN A 94 -11.25 3.84 6.76
C ASN A 94 -10.95 3.29 5.34
N PHE A 95 -10.14 2.21 5.24
CA PHE A 95 -9.99 1.44 4.01
C PHE A 95 -10.97 0.26 4.00
N PRO A 96 -11.38 -0.22 2.81
CA PRO A 96 -12.10 -1.49 2.71
C PRO A 96 -11.29 -2.62 3.34
N ASP A 97 -11.89 -3.33 4.30
CA ASP A 97 -11.25 -4.47 4.94
C ASP A 97 -11.37 -5.71 4.05
N PRO A 98 -10.27 -6.39 3.73
CA PRO A 98 -10.33 -7.65 2.98
C PRO A 98 -11.02 -8.79 3.74
N PHE A 99 -11.11 -8.68 5.04
CA PHE A 99 -11.60 -9.74 5.91
C PHE A 99 -13.04 -9.53 6.42
N GLY A 100 -13.73 -8.52 5.88
CA GLY A 100 -15.18 -8.38 5.99
C GLY A 100 -15.67 -7.45 7.10
N THR A 101 -14.80 -6.65 7.69
CA THR A 101 -15.19 -5.59 8.62
C THR A 101 -15.45 -4.30 7.84
N ASP A 102 -16.67 -3.76 7.90
CA ASP A 102 -16.95 -2.45 7.32
C ASP A 102 -16.36 -1.33 8.17
N PRO A 103 -15.80 -0.26 7.54
CA PRO A 103 -15.40 0.94 8.26
C PRO A 103 -16.57 1.52 9.05
N LEU A 104 -16.30 2.04 10.26
CA LEU A 104 -17.31 2.67 11.10
C LEU A 104 -17.86 3.96 10.50
N ASP A 105 -17.00 4.67 9.75
CA ASP A 105 -17.32 5.92 9.08
C ASP A 105 -17.45 5.73 7.58
N SER A 106 -18.19 6.63 6.92
CA SER A 106 -18.21 6.69 5.46
C SER A 106 -16.79 6.93 4.90
N LEU A 107 -16.52 6.37 3.72
CA LEU A 107 -15.23 6.51 3.06
C LEU A 107 -14.88 7.99 2.86
N GLN A 108 -13.74 8.42 3.40
CA GLN A 108 -13.28 9.79 3.36
C GLN A 108 -12.70 10.17 1.99
N LEU A 109 -12.61 11.46 1.69
CA LEU A 109 -12.08 11.96 0.40
C LEU A 109 -10.62 11.56 0.21
N GLU A 110 -9.82 11.63 1.26
CA GLU A 110 -8.41 11.25 1.26
C GLU A 110 -8.24 9.75 0.96
N ASN A 111 -9.06 8.90 1.59
CA ASN A 111 -9.08 7.46 1.33
C ASN A 111 -9.56 7.17 -0.10
N THR A 112 -10.62 7.85 -0.54
CA THR A 112 -11.14 7.72 -1.92
C THR A 112 -10.08 8.10 -2.95
N ALA A 113 -9.38 9.22 -2.73
CA ALA A 113 -8.30 9.67 -3.60
C ALA A 113 -7.14 8.67 -3.63
N MET A 114 -6.74 8.14 -2.48
CA MET A 114 -5.70 7.12 -2.37
C MET A 114 -6.10 5.82 -3.07
N ILE A 115 -7.32 5.33 -2.83
CA ILE A 115 -7.86 4.11 -3.46
C ILE A 115 -7.88 4.24 -4.98
N ASN A 116 -8.36 5.37 -5.50
CA ASN A 116 -8.37 5.62 -6.94
C ASN A 116 -6.95 5.68 -7.50
N TYR A 117 -6.07 6.42 -6.81
CA TYR A 117 -4.67 6.56 -7.24
C TYR A 117 -3.95 5.21 -7.31
N VAL A 118 -4.01 4.40 -6.26
CA VAL A 118 -3.36 3.09 -6.28
C VAL A 118 -4.05 2.11 -7.24
N GLY A 119 -5.35 2.30 -7.52
CA GLY A 119 -6.10 1.54 -8.51
C GLY A 119 -5.67 1.82 -9.96
N ASP A 120 -5.11 3.00 -10.23
CA ASP A 120 -4.60 3.39 -11.56
C ASP A 120 -3.12 3.00 -11.77
N HIS A 121 -2.46 2.48 -10.75
CA HIS A 121 -1.04 2.08 -10.75
C HIS A 121 -0.86 0.58 -10.48
N ASN A 122 0.35 0.08 -10.74
CA ASN A 122 0.76 -1.29 -10.44
C ASN A 122 1.95 -1.31 -9.47
N PHE A 123 1.76 -0.67 -8.32
CA PHE A 123 2.79 -0.65 -7.28
C PHE A 123 3.12 -2.06 -6.82
N ARG A 124 4.40 -2.42 -6.91
CA ARG A 124 4.90 -3.74 -6.49
C ARG A 124 5.27 -3.76 -5.01
N MET A 125 5.79 -2.64 -4.54
CA MET A 125 6.11 -2.40 -3.13
C MET A 125 5.70 -0.99 -2.73
N SER A 126 5.35 -0.84 -1.46
CA SER A 126 5.05 0.44 -0.86
C SER A 126 5.37 0.46 0.64
N ALA A 127 5.36 1.64 1.23
CA ALA A 127 5.30 1.77 2.67
C ALA A 127 4.49 3.00 3.08
N ASN A 128 3.84 2.87 4.23
CA ASN A 128 3.10 3.90 4.90
C ASN A 128 3.88 4.34 6.15
N LEU A 129 4.30 5.61 6.16
CA LEU A 129 5.18 6.13 7.20
C LEU A 129 4.36 6.80 8.29
N HIS A 130 4.57 6.33 9.51
CA HIS A 130 3.94 6.75 10.75
C HIS A 130 4.97 7.22 11.78
N GLY A 131 4.50 7.56 12.96
CA GLY A 131 5.31 7.93 14.12
C GLY A 131 4.51 7.87 15.42
N GLY A 132 5.21 7.85 16.53
CA GLY A 132 4.67 7.60 17.87
C GLY A 132 5.22 6.31 18.46
N SER A 133 5.98 5.57 17.66
CA SER A 133 6.78 4.39 18.02
C SER A 133 7.95 4.23 17.05
N GLU A 134 8.84 3.29 17.33
CA GLU A 134 9.94 2.90 16.44
C GLU A 134 9.87 1.39 16.18
N VAL A 135 9.17 1.01 15.09
CA VAL A 135 9.02 -0.39 14.69
C VAL A 135 8.68 -0.52 13.20
N MET A 136 9.20 -1.55 12.56
CA MET A 136 8.77 -1.99 11.23
C MET A 136 7.62 -2.97 11.42
N ASN A 137 6.41 -2.55 11.03
CA ASN A 137 5.20 -3.34 11.15
C ASN A 137 4.85 -3.93 9.78
N TYR A 138 4.95 -5.26 9.63
CA TYR A 138 4.61 -5.96 8.40
C TYR A 138 3.25 -6.68 8.50
N PRO A 139 2.56 -6.95 7.36
CA PRO A 139 1.21 -7.52 7.37
C PRO A 139 1.16 -8.92 7.97
N TRP A 140 0.03 -9.31 8.53
CA TRP A 140 -1.27 -8.60 8.55
C TRP A 140 -1.44 -7.76 9.81
N ASP A 141 -2.29 -6.71 9.70
CA ASP A 141 -2.76 -5.93 10.84
C ASP A 141 -4.04 -6.51 11.44
N SER A 142 -4.88 -7.16 10.62
CA SER A 142 -6.20 -7.67 11.03
C SER A 142 -6.15 -8.99 11.78
N PHE A 143 -5.02 -9.70 11.81
CA PHE A 143 -4.83 -10.99 12.47
C PHE A 143 -3.47 -11.11 13.11
N THR A 144 -3.38 -11.87 14.19
CA THR A 144 -2.09 -12.32 14.71
C THR A 144 -1.41 -13.27 13.74
N SER A 145 -0.09 -13.36 13.81
CA SER A 145 0.69 -14.30 13.00
C SER A 145 0.36 -15.77 13.25
N LEU A 146 -0.21 -16.08 14.42
CA LEU A 146 -0.67 -17.43 14.78
C LEU A 146 -2.03 -17.77 14.13
N GLU A 147 -2.91 -16.78 14.00
CA GLU A 147 -4.24 -16.98 13.42
C GLU A 147 -4.20 -17.04 11.90
N ASN A 148 -3.47 -16.13 11.28
CA ASN A 148 -3.38 -16.03 9.83
C ASN A 148 -2.01 -15.44 9.44
N PRO A 149 -0.94 -16.24 9.37
CA PRO A 149 0.37 -15.74 8.99
C PRO A 149 0.35 -15.23 7.55
N HIS A 150 1.00 -14.08 7.31
CA HIS A 150 1.16 -13.61 5.94
C HIS A 150 2.02 -14.61 5.14
N PRO A 151 1.63 -15.01 3.92
CA PRO A 151 2.37 -16.02 3.13
C PRO A 151 3.84 -15.69 2.89
N ASN A 152 4.20 -14.40 2.89
CA ASN A 152 5.59 -13.96 2.74
C ASN A 152 6.22 -13.54 4.08
N SER A 153 5.78 -14.09 5.21
CA SER A 153 6.27 -13.69 6.54
C SER A 153 7.79 -13.76 6.68
N ASP A 154 8.42 -14.82 6.16
CA ASP A 154 9.88 -14.99 6.20
C ASP A 154 10.59 -13.89 5.40
N TRP A 155 10.09 -13.57 4.20
CA TRP A 155 10.60 -12.48 3.38
C TRP A 155 10.45 -11.12 4.07
N TRP A 156 9.28 -10.88 4.69
CA TRP A 156 9.03 -9.65 5.45
C TRP A 156 10.01 -9.48 6.60
N GLN A 157 10.26 -10.54 7.36
CA GLN A 157 11.22 -10.51 8.48
C GLN A 157 12.63 -10.18 7.99
N GLU A 158 13.07 -10.74 6.86
CA GLU A 158 14.37 -10.44 6.27
C GLU A 158 14.47 -8.99 5.78
N VAL A 159 13.45 -8.46 5.09
CA VAL A 159 13.41 -7.07 4.63
C VAL A 159 13.42 -6.11 5.81
N CYS A 160 12.57 -6.33 6.80
CA CYS A 160 12.53 -5.53 8.02
C CYS A 160 13.86 -5.57 8.75
N LYS A 161 14.47 -6.76 8.87
CA LYS A 161 15.78 -6.91 9.49
C LYS A 161 16.85 -6.08 8.77
N ARG A 162 16.92 -6.14 7.44
CA ARG A 162 17.89 -5.33 6.66
C ARG A 162 17.69 -3.83 6.88
N PHE A 163 16.45 -3.37 6.90
CA PHE A 163 16.11 -1.97 7.17
C PHE A 163 16.61 -1.53 8.55
N VAL A 164 16.23 -2.29 9.57
CA VAL A 164 16.58 -2.02 10.99
C VAL A 164 18.11 -2.11 11.20
N ASP A 165 18.76 -3.13 10.69
CA ASP A 165 20.21 -3.30 10.83
C ASP A 165 20.95 -2.13 10.17
N THR A 166 20.52 -1.68 8.98
CA THR A 166 21.11 -0.52 8.31
C THR A 166 20.97 0.73 9.19
N SER A 167 19.79 1.01 9.72
CA SER A 167 19.57 2.15 10.61
C SER A 167 20.42 2.06 11.88
N ARG A 168 20.53 0.87 12.47
CA ARG A 168 21.33 0.61 13.69
C ARG A 168 22.83 0.77 13.49
N THR A 169 23.35 0.78 12.26
CA THR A 169 24.75 1.13 12.02
C THR A 169 25.06 2.59 12.39
N TYR A 170 24.04 3.44 12.40
CA TYR A 170 24.16 4.86 12.72
C TYR A 170 23.65 5.20 14.13
N ASN A 171 22.66 4.47 14.63
CA ASN A 171 22.16 4.56 16.00
C ASN A 171 21.72 3.19 16.49
N ASN A 172 22.56 2.52 17.27
CA ASN A 172 22.30 1.16 17.76
C ASN A 172 21.02 1.02 18.61
N ASN A 173 20.49 2.11 19.13
CA ASN A 173 19.25 2.11 19.90
C ASN A 173 17.99 2.32 19.07
N HIS A 174 18.10 2.67 17.79
CA HIS A 174 16.96 2.90 16.93
C HIS A 174 16.15 1.61 16.72
N PHE A 175 14.83 1.71 16.64
CA PHE A 175 13.90 0.58 16.52
C PHE A 175 14.00 -0.43 17.67
N ARG A 176 14.12 0.04 18.93
CA ARG A 176 14.09 -0.81 20.13
C ARG A 176 12.89 -0.54 21.04
N ASP A 177 11.99 0.29 20.61
CA ASP A 177 10.85 0.73 21.41
C ASP A 177 9.83 -0.40 21.63
N VAL A 178 9.36 -1.03 20.57
CA VAL A 178 8.31 -2.05 20.62
C VAL A 178 8.88 -3.45 20.80
N THR A 179 9.92 -3.78 20.05
CA THR A 179 10.58 -5.10 20.11
C THR A 179 12.10 -4.98 20.06
N SER A 180 12.80 -5.98 20.61
CA SER A 180 14.26 -6.03 20.52
C SER A 180 14.76 -6.25 19.08
N SER A 181 13.97 -6.93 18.23
CA SER A 181 14.25 -7.11 16.81
C SER A 181 14.11 -5.80 16.02
N GLY A 182 13.18 -4.94 16.41
CA GLY A 182 12.80 -3.71 15.72
C GLY A 182 11.72 -3.91 14.67
N TYR A 183 11.14 -5.11 14.58
CA TYR A 183 10.05 -5.42 13.68
C TYR A 183 9.10 -6.46 14.27
N ILE A 184 7.84 -6.44 13.81
CA ILE A 184 6.76 -7.30 14.28
C ILE A 184 5.69 -7.46 13.20
N ALA A 185 4.96 -8.58 13.19
CA ALA A 185 3.70 -8.66 12.45
C ALA A 185 2.67 -7.74 13.11
N GLY A 186 1.92 -6.98 12.32
CA GLY A 186 1.05 -5.94 12.85
C GLY A 186 0.04 -6.43 13.88
N GLY A 187 -0.65 -7.52 13.58
CA GLY A 187 -1.62 -8.12 14.49
C GLY A 187 -1.01 -8.69 15.78
N ASP A 188 0.30 -9.02 15.80
CA ASP A 188 1.00 -9.41 17.02
C ASP A 188 1.33 -8.22 17.92
N TRP A 189 1.36 -7.01 17.36
CA TRP A 189 1.48 -5.78 18.14
C TRP A 189 0.10 -5.36 18.67
N TYR A 190 -0.85 -5.10 17.77
CA TYR A 190 -2.27 -4.92 18.09
C TYR A 190 -3.13 -5.06 16.83
N VAL A 191 -4.22 -5.79 16.94
CA VAL A 191 -5.12 -6.05 15.81
C VAL A 191 -5.91 -4.79 15.45
N ILE A 192 -5.85 -4.42 14.16
CA ILE A 192 -6.63 -3.31 13.58
C ILE A 192 -7.26 -3.73 12.25
N PRO A 193 -8.57 -3.59 12.10
CA PRO A 193 -9.24 -3.71 10.81
C PRO A 193 -9.18 -2.40 10.03
N ASN A 194 -9.50 -2.47 8.74
CA ASN A 194 -9.67 -1.31 7.87
C ASN A 194 -8.39 -0.45 7.69
N GLY A 195 -7.22 -1.03 7.97
CA GLY A 195 -5.93 -0.40 7.76
C GLY A 195 -5.49 -0.42 6.30
N ARG A 196 -4.65 0.55 5.93
CA ARG A 196 -4.12 0.66 4.58
C ARG A 196 -3.19 -0.51 4.23
N GLN A 197 -2.38 -0.97 5.16
CA GLN A 197 -1.42 -2.05 4.95
C GLN A 197 -2.09 -3.32 4.39
N ASP A 198 -3.15 -3.78 5.04
CA ASP A 198 -3.89 -4.97 4.61
C ASP A 198 -4.62 -4.74 3.29
N TYR A 199 -5.17 -3.54 3.10
CA TYR A 199 -5.80 -3.13 1.84
C TYR A 199 -4.83 -3.23 0.65
N MET A 200 -3.61 -2.70 0.77
CA MET A 200 -2.61 -2.72 -0.29
C MET A 200 -2.12 -4.14 -0.59
N ASN A 201 -1.83 -4.92 0.45
CA ASN A 201 -1.37 -6.29 0.28
C ASN A 201 -2.43 -7.19 -0.34
N TYR A 202 -3.69 -7.05 0.07
CA TYR A 202 -4.76 -7.95 -0.37
C TYR A 202 -5.35 -7.55 -1.72
N TYR A 203 -5.76 -6.28 -1.89
CA TYR A 203 -6.47 -5.87 -3.11
C TYR A 203 -5.57 -5.48 -4.26
N HIS A 204 -4.33 -5.05 -3.98
CA HIS A 204 -3.39 -4.58 -5.01
C HIS A 204 -2.19 -5.50 -5.20
N ASN A 205 -2.06 -6.57 -4.43
CA ASN A 205 -0.87 -7.42 -4.45
C ASN A 205 0.44 -6.60 -4.34
N CYS A 206 0.34 -5.49 -3.63
CA CYS A 206 1.43 -4.58 -3.36
C CYS A 206 2.02 -4.90 -1.99
N LEU A 207 3.29 -5.24 -1.94
CA LEU A 207 3.98 -5.52 -0.69
C LEU A 207 4.14 -4.20 0.10
N GLU A 208 3.16 -3.88 0.93
CA GLU A 208 3.18 -2.70 1.81
C GLU A 208 3.44 -3.08 3.26
N MET A 209 4.28 -2.30 3.93
CA MET A 209 4.42 -2.31 5.38
C MET A 209 4.16 -0.92 5.98
N THR A 210 3.88 -0.89 7.26
CA THR A 210 3.81 0.32 8.08
C THR A 210 5.16 0.54 8.75
N MET A 211 5.72 1.74 8.61
CA MET A 211 7.00 2.14 9.21
C MET A 211 6.75 3.20 10.28
N GLU A 212 6.88 2.83 11.54
CA GLU A 212 6.85 3.75 12.66
C GLU A 212 8.28 4.27 12.89
N LEU A 213 8.53 5.55 12.55
CA LEU A 213 9.90 6.05 12.37
C LEU A 213 10.49 6.73 13.60
N SER A 214 9.67 7.14 14.56
CA SER A 214 10.11 7.91 15.73
C SER A 214 9.16 7.74 16.90
N THR A 215 9.69 7.65 18.12
CA THR A 215 8.89 7.60 19.35
C THR A 215 8.03 8.85 19.53
N ASP A 216 8.54 10.00 19.14
CA ASP A 216 7.78 11.24 19.14
C ASP A 216 7.11 11.48 17.78
N LYS A 217 5.81 11.71 17.79
CA LYS A 217 5.03 12.03 16.57
C LYS A 217 5.51 13.30 15.88
N LYS A 218 6.04 14.23 16.66
CA LYS A 218 6.59 15.53 16.21
C LYS A 218 7.95 15.75 16.83
N LEU A 219 8.98 15.33 16.12
CA LEU A 219 10.35 15.62 16.52
C LEU A 219 10.62 17.14 16.51
N ASN A 220 11.47 17.58 17.40
CA ASN A 220 11.99 18.94 17.33
C ASN A 220 12.84 19.12 16.07
N SER A 221 12.92 20.34 15.57
CA SER A 221 13.63 20.65 14.31
C SER A 221 15.12 20.31 14.34
N ASP A 222 15.74 20.34 15.50
CA ASP A 222 17.15 20.01 15.74
C ASP A 222 17.42 18.48 15.77
N GLU A 223 16.40 17.66 16.01
CA GLU A 223 16.49 16.21 15.96
C GLU A 223 16.36 15.64 14.51
N LEU A 224 15.65 16.35 13.64
CA LEU A 224 15.37 15.88 12.27
C LEU A 224 16.62 15.57 11.42
N PRO A 225 17.75 16.33 11.49
CA PRO A 225 18.98 15.96 10.78
C PRO A 225 19.57 14.64 11.25
N GLU A 226 19.46 14.34 12.54
CA GLU A 226 19.96 13.11 13.13
C GLU A 226 19.10 11.90 12.72
N TYR A 227 17.78 12.04 12.74
CA TYR A 227 16.86 11.00 12.23
C TYR A 227 17.08 10.75 10.73
N TRP A 228 17.34 11.79 9.94
CA TRP A 228 17.71 11.62 8.54
C TRP A 228 18.99 10.79 8.39
N ARG A 229 20.00 11.04 9.21
CA ARG A 229 21.25 10.28 9.23
C ARG A 229 21.02 8.80 9.53
N PHE A 230 20.07 8.45 10.40
CA PHE A 230 19.74 7.07 10.70
C PHE A 230 18.98 6.37 9.58
N LEU A 231 18.07 7.10 8.92
CA LEU A 231 17.04 6.52 8.06
C LEU A 231 17.40 6.55 6.57
N GLN A 232 18.21 7.51 6.10
CA GLN A 232 18.40 7.75 4.68
C GLN A 232 18.79 6.49 3.88
N HIS A 233 19.74 5.71 4.38
CA HIS A 233 20.20 4.51 3.68
C HIS A 233 19.17 3.38 3.76
N SER A 234 18.48 3.24 4.88
CA SER A 234 17.42 2.24 5.02
C SER A 234 16.26 2.54 4.08
N LEU A 235 15.85 3.81 3.95
CA LEU A 235 14.79 4.23 3.03
C LEU A 235 15.17 4.00 1.57
N VAL A 236 16.41 4.30 1.17
CA VAL A 236 16.88 4.04 -0.19
C VAL A 236 16.96 2.54 -0.47
N ASN A 237 17.55 1.77 0.44
CA ASN A 237 17.70 0.32 0.29
C ASN A 237 16.34 -0.39 0.23
N TYR A 238 15.31 0.12 0.93
CA TYR A 238 13.97 -0.45 0.85
C TYR A 238 13.33 -0.25 -0.54
N ILE A 239 13.59 0.88 -1.22
CA ILE A 239 13.16 1.05 -2.61
C ILE A 239 13.87 0.02 -3.52
N GLU A 240 15.14 -0.28 -3.28
CA GLU A 240 15.90 -1.24 -4.08
C GLU A 240 15.34 -2.68 -3.99
N GLU A 241 14.68 -3.04 -2.88
CA GLU A 241 14.06 -4.36 -2.73
C GLU A 241 13.09 -4.69 -3.87
N VAL A 242 12.41 -3.66 -4.43
CA VAL A 242 11.48 -3.88 -5.55
C VAL A 242 12.15 -4.47 -6.80
N ARG A 243 13.45 -4.19 -7.01
CA ARG A 243 14.25 -4.72 -8.13
C ARG A 243 14.55 -6.22 -7.96
N HIS A 244 14.52 -6.70 -6.72
CA HIS A 244 14.83 -8.09 -6.38
C HIS A 244 13.59 -8.96 -6.22
N LEU A 245 12.39 -8.39 -6.40
CA LEU A 245 11.15 -9.16 -6.41
C LEU A 245 11.15 -10.10 -7.62
N ASN A 246 11.47 -11.37 -7.39
CA ASN A 246 11.29 -12.42 -8.37
C ASN A 246 9.79 -12.63 -8.63
N ASN A 247 9.43 -13.17 -9.80
CA ASN A 247 8.05 -13.53 -10.14
C ASN A 247 7.39 -14.53 -9.15
N GLY A 248 8.16 -15.07 -8.18
CA GLY A 248 7.69 -15.93 -7.10
C GLY A 248 7.64 -15.24 -5.72
N THR A 249 8.23 -14.03 -5.55
CA THR A 249 8.11 -13.17 -4.36
C THR A 249 6.96 -12.17 -4.55
N GLN A 250 5.94 -12.59 -5.27
CA GLN A 250 4.70 -11.84 -5.31
C GLN A 250 4.02 -12.10 -3.97
N GLY A 251 3.59 -11.04 -3.33
CA GLY A 251 2.67 -11.12 -2.23
C GLY A 251 1.60 -12.11 -2.60
N ILE A 252 1.17 -12.91 -1.69
CA ILE A 252 0.28 -14.08 -1.83
C ILE A 252 -0.01 -14.36 -3.29
N GLY A 253 0.13 -15.59 -3.74
CA GLY A 253 -0.41 -16.05 -5.00
C GLY A 253 -1.95 -16.03 -5.02
N VAL A 254 -2.52 -14.95 -4.62
CA VAL A 254 -3.75 -14.40 -5.12
C VAL A 254 -3.34 -13.83 -6.46
N ALA A 255 -3.18 -14.72 -7.41
CA ALA A 255 -2.95 -14.42 -8.80
C ALA A 255 -3.76 -13.17 -9.13
N ASP A 256 -3.09 -12.10 -9.59
CA ASP A 256 -3.65 -10.82 -10.04
C ASP A 256 -5.17 -10.68 -9.80
N GLN A 257 -5.58 -10.45 -8.54
CA GLN A 257 -6.98 -10.26 -8.18
C GLN A 257 -7.38 -8.79 -8.31
N ARG A 258 -6.85 -8.11 -9.33
CA ARG A 258 -7.50 -6.87 -9.73
C ARG A 258 -8.97 -7.21 -9.98
N PRO A 259 -9.91 -6.56 -9.28
CA PRO A 259 -11.31 -6.88 -9.50
C PRO A 259 -11.61 -6.71 -10.97
N LEU A 260 -12.22 -7.72 -11.61
CA LEU A 260 -12.76 -7.55 -12.94
C LEU A 260 -13.68 -6.33 -12.91
N LYS A 261 -13.25 -5.22 -13.52
CA LYS A 261 -14.11 -4.05 -13.64
C LYS A 261 -15.24 -4.39 -14.59
N VAL A 262 -16.46 -4.42 -14.08
CA VAL A 262 -17.67 -4.83 -14.81
C VAL A 262 -18.72 -3.71 -14.76
N TYR A 263 -19.34 -3.43 -15.88
CA TYR A 263 -20.37 -2.40 -15.95
C TYR A 263 -21.42 -2.71 -17.03
N PRO A 264 -22.70 -2.34 -16.82
CA PRO A 264 -23.23 -1.82 -15.56
C PRO A 264 -23.29 -2.90 -14.48
N ASN A 265 -23.16 -2.52 -13.22
CA ASN A 265 -23.36 -3.37 -12.07
C ASN A 265 -24.03 -2.54 -10.96
N PRO A 266 -25.30 -2.79 -10.60
CA PRO A 266 -26.18 -3.87 -11.06
C PRO A 266 -26.50 -3.85 -12.56
N THR A 267 -26.80 -5.05 -13.11
CA THR A 267 -27.22 -5.22 -14.50
C THR A 267 -28.57 -5.92 -14.60
N ARG A 268 -29.28 -5.73 -15.69
CA ARG A 268 -30.49 -6.54 -16.01
C ARG A 268 -30.10 -7.84 -16.67
N ASP A 269 -29.35 -7.75 -17.80
CA ASP A 269 -29.04 -8.93 -18.60
C ASP A 269 -27.58 -9.00 -19.04
N LYS A 270 -26.95 -7.87 -19.37
CA LYS A 270 -25.63 -7.84 -19.99
C LYS A 270 -24.70 -6.87 -19.25
N LEU A 271 -23.45 -7.25 -19.18
CA LEU A 271 -22.40 -6.38 -18.67
C LEU A 271 -21.14 -6.50 -19.54
N LEU A 272 -20.32 -5.48 -19.47
CA LEU A 272 -19.03 -5.42 -20.14
C LEU A 272 -17.91 -5.54 -19.10
N LEU A 273 -16.86 -6.26 -19.46
CA LEU A 273 -15.57 -6.21 -18.80
C LEU A 273 -14.80 -4.99 -19.32
N SER A 274 -14.15 -4.24 -18.44
CA SER A 274 -13.34 -3.06 -18.81
C SER A 274 -12.25 -3.41 -19.82
N GLU A 275 -11.69 -4.61 -19.72
CA GLU A 275 -10.64 -5.12 -20.60
C GLU A 275 -11.00 -6.50 -21.14
N ALA A 276 -10.37 -6.89 -22.25
CA ALA A 276 -10.51 -8.25 -22.78
C ALA A 276 -9.74 -9.21 -21.87
N PRO A 277 -10.42 -10.22 -21.28
CA PRO A 277 -9.76 -11.13 -20.35
C PRO A 277 -8.80 -12.06 -21.09
N THR A 278 -7.64 -12.32 -20.47
CA THR A 278 -6.62 -13.24 -20.98
C THR A 278 -6.92 -14.71 -20.67
N HIS A 279 -7.96 -14.99 -19.89
CA HIS A 279 -8.45 -16.31 -19.53
C HIS A 279 -9.96 -16.42 -19.80
N GLU A 280 -10.49 -17.63 -19.75
CA GLU A 280 -11.92 -17.88 -19.82
C GLU A 280 -12.65 -17.14 -18.69
N VAL A 281 -13.86 -16.63 -18.97
CA VAL A 281 -14.72 -16.02 -17.95
C VAL A 281 -15.70 -17.05 -17.44
N GLN A 282 -15.62 -17.35 -16.16
CA GLN A 282 -16.50 -18.27 -15.45
C GLN A 282 -17.48 -17.48 -14.59
N VAL A 283 -18.75 -17.86 -14.61
CA VAL A 283 -19.78 -17.25 -13.76
C VAL A 283 -20.30 -18.31 -12.78
N PHE A 284 -20.30 -17.95 -11.51
CA PHE A 284 -20.76 -18.83 -10.42
C PHE A 284 -21.99 -18.22 -9.73
N ASN A 285 -22.93 -19.06 -9.33
CA ASN A 285 -24.01 -18.65 -8.43
C ASN A 285 -23.55 -18.64 -6.96
N MET A 286 -24.43 -18.25 -6.05
CA MET A 286 -24.12 -18.18 -4.60
C MET A 286 -23.89 -19.55 -3.95
N GLN A 287 -24.25 -20.66 -4.63
CA GLN A 287 -23.95 -22.02 -4.19
C GLN A 287 -22.59 -22.53 -4.70
N GLY A 288 -21.82 -21.65 -5.39
CA GLY A 288 -20.51 -22.02 -5.96
C GLY A 288 -20.59 -22.86 -7.23
N GLN A 289 -21.78 -23.06 -7.82
CA GLN A 289 -21.94 -23.79 -9.06
C GLN A 289 -21.61 -22.87 -10.24
N ARG A 290 -20.79 -23.35 -11.19
CA ARG A 290 -20.52 -22.63 -12.42
C ARG A 290 -21.75 -22.71 -13.35
N VAL A 291 -22.34 -21.54 -13.60
CA VAL A 291 -23.57 -21.41 -14.41
C VAL A 291 -23.32 -20.91 -15.83
N LEU A 292 -22.11 -20.32 -16.08
CA LEU A 292 -21.73 -19.86 -17.43
C LEU A 292 -20.21 -19.98 -17.60
N LEU A 293 -19.78 -20.27 -18.83
CA LEU A 293 -18.39 -20.29 -19.26
C LEU A 293 -18.27 -19.56 -20.60
N LEU A 294 -17.40 -18.57 -20.66
CA LEU A 294 -17.16 -17.76 -21.87
C LEU A 294 -15.67 -17.84 -22.26
N PRO A 295 -15.36 -17.86 -23.56
CA PRO A 295 -13.99 -18.01 -24.03
C PRO A 295 -13.14 -16.78 -23.70
N THR A 296 -11.83 -16.97 -23.69
CA THR A 296 -10.80 -15.92 -23.58
C THR A 296 -11.09 -14.77 -24.57
N GLY A 297 -10.87 -13.54 -24.13
CA GLY A 297 -11.09 -12.34 -24.95
C GLY A 297 -12.53 -11.83 -24.98
N THR A 298 -13.49 -12.57 -24.41
CA THR A 298 -14.90 -12.19 -24.35
C THR A 298 -15.12 -11.03 -23.38
N ARG A 299 -15.41 -9.83 -23.89
CA ARG A 299 -15.73 -8.66 -23.05
C ARG A 299 -17.20 -8.54 -22.66
N LEU A 300 -18.11 -9.03 -23.50
CA LEU A 300 -19.55 -8.98 -23.23
C LEU A 300 -20.01 -10.26 -22.53
N VAL A 301 -20.50 -10.12 -21.31
CA VAL A 301 -21.09 -11.21 -20.53
C VAL A 301 -22.61 -11.09 -20.59
N ASP A 302 -23.27 -12.08 -21.17
CA ASP A 302 -24.72 -12.16 -21.27
C ASP A 302 -25.27 -13.09 -20.18
N LEU A 303 -26.00 -12.52 -19.23
CA LEU A 303 -26.64 -13.19 -18.12
C LEU A 303 -28.16 -13.35 -18.32
N SER A 304 -28.69 -13.01 -19.52
CA SER A 304 -30.16 -12.98 -19.78
C SER A 304 -30.88 -14.28 -19.43
N THR A 305 -30.20 -15.41 -19.57
CA THR A 305 -30.75 -16.74 -19.24
C THR A 305 -30.71 -17.11 -17.76
N LEU A 306 -30.05 -16.33 -16.94
CA LEU A 306 -29.90 -16.60 -15.50
C LEU A 306 -30.97 -15.85 -14.70
N PRO A 307 -31.45 -16.39 -13.57
CA PRO A 307 -32.34 -15.69 -12.67
C PRO A 307 -31.74 -14.38 -12.09
N GLY A 308 -32.59 -13.47 -11.61
CA GLY A 308 -32.12 -12.34 -10.78
C GLY A 308 -31.42 -12.85 -9.53
N GLY A 309 -30.29 -12.20 -9.18
CA GLY A 309 -29.50 -12.65 -8.03
C GLY A 309 -28.06 -12.12 -8.04
N ILE A 310 -27.26 -12.66 -7.11
CA ILE A 310 -25.84 -12.35 -6.99
C ILE A 310 -25.04 -13.44 -7.68
N TYR A 311 -24.08 -13.02 -8.49
CA TYR A 311 -23.15 -13.90 -9.19
C TYR A 311 -21.71 -13.48 -8.94
N MET A 312 -20.79 -14.44 -8.98
CA MET A 312 -19.36 -14.20 -8.98
C MET A 312 -18.81 -14.49 -10.37
N LEU A 313 -18.23 -13.50 -11.01
CA LEU A 313 -17.43 -13.66 -12.23
C LEU A 313 -15.99 -13.97 -11.84
N ARG A 314 -15.36 -14.87 -12.59
CA ARG A 314 -13.95 -15.20 -12.45
C ARG A 314 -13.29 -15.33 -13.82
N SER A 315 -12.12 -14.71 -14.00
CA SER A 315 -11.26 -14.92 -15.18
C SER A 315 -9.82 -15.04 -14.73
N GLY A 316 -9.25 -16.23 -14.84
CA GLY A 316 -7.98 -16.54 -14.18
C GLY A 316 -8.15 -16.36 -12.68
N SER A 317 -7.41 -15.41 -12.15
CA SER A 317 -7.45 -15.00 -10.73
C SER A 317 -8.34 -13.78 -10.47
N HIS A 318 -8.75 -13.06 -11.50
CA HIS A 318 -9.60 -11.88 -11.36
C HIS A 318 -11.04 -12.26 -11.06
N THR A 319 -11.65 -11.59 -10.10
CA THR A 319 -13.06 -11.83 -9.73
C THR A 319 -13.85 -10.55 -9.70
N ALA A 320 -15.16 -10.66 -9.94
CA ALA A 320 -16.10 -9.55 -9.74
C ALA A 320 -17.42 -10.08 -9.18
N LYS A 321 -17.97 -9.40 -8.18
CA LYS A 321 -19.35 -9.60 -7.74
C LYS A 321 -20.29 -8.86 -8.71
N VAL A 322 -21.29 -9.54 -9.20
CA VAL A 322 -22.32 -8.98 -10.09
C VAL A 322 -23.69 -9.14 -9.46
N VAL A 323 -24.48 -8.07 -9.47
CA VAL A 323 -25.89 -8.08 -9.06
C VAL A 323 -26.74 -8.03 -10.32
N LYS A 324 -27.46 -9.12 -10.61
CA LYS A 324 -28.49 -9.17 -11.65
C LYS A 324 -29.86 -8.83 -11.06
N GLN A 325 -30.52 -7.84 -11.65
CA GLN A 325 -31.90 -7.42 -11.31
C GLN A 325 -32.94 -8.17 -12.10
#